data_db9aa0d7f8f3364e512dfa1335144baf
#
_entry.id   db9aa0d7f8f3364e512dfa1335144baf
#
_cell.length_a   1.000
_cell.length_b   1.000
_cell.length_c   1.000
_cell.angle_alpha   90.00
_cell.angle_beta   90.00
_cell.angle_gamma   90.00
#
_symmetry.space_group_name_H-M   'P 1'
#
loop_
_entity.id
_entity.type
_entity.pdbx_description
1 polymer ?
#
loop_
_entity_poly.entity_id
_entity_poly.type
_entity_poly.pdbx_seq_one_letter_code
_entity_poly.pdbx_strand_id
1 'polypeptide(L)'
;MKLLGAPASPFARKVRVLALELGLDLPLETVATATSVELPLANPLAKIPTLLRDDGPPIYDSPVICDYLNALAGGALVPASGEARWRALTLEALADGLCDAAVWRRGEMLRPEVEQNAAALAKQAAVVERALDALEAQVETFTSFGVGEIAAACAVAYLDFRFAAEPWRPTRPKLAAGYARVSERASMKATTPD
;
A
#
# COMPACT_ATOMS: atom_id res chain seq x y z
N MET A 1 16.49 12.74 -2.74
CA MET A 1 15.07 12.50 -2.38
C MET A 1 15.01 11.67 -1.10
N LYS A 2 13.98 11.83 -0.26
CA LYS A 2 13.68 10.95 0.90
C LYS A 2 12.17 10.78 1.06
N LEU A 3 11.74 9.64 1.61
CA LEU A 3 10.35 9.32 1.84
C LEU A 3 10.02 9.51 3.32
N LEU A 4 9.12 10.44 3.66
CA LEU A 4 8.53 10.50 4.98
C LEU A 4 7.48 9.40 5.10
N GLY A 5 7.63 8.51 6.07
CA GLY A 5 6.76 7.35 6.18
C GLY A 5 6.89 6.62 7.51
N ALA A 6 6.34 5.42 7.58
CA ALA A 6 6.55 4.49 8.69
C ALA A 6 6.66 3.05 8.13
N PRO A 7 7.53 2.18 8.69
CA PRO A 7 7.67 0.78 8.24
C PRO A 7 6.35 0.02 8.24
N ALA A 8 5.49 0.29 9.22
CA ALA A 8 4.17 -0.32 9.38
C ALA A 8 3.11 0.18 8.40
N SER A 9 3.36 1.26 7.61
CA SER A 9 2.39 1.82 6.67
C SER A 9 2.35 1.02 5.37
N PRO A 10 1.19 0.46 4.96
CA PRO A 10 1.09 -0.27 3.70
C PRO A 10 1.34 0.63 2.48
N PHE A 11 0.92 1.89 2.55
CA PHE A 11 1.13 2.88 1.50
C PHE A 11 2.61 3.28 1.36
N ALA A 12 3.33 3.47 2.47
CA ALA A 12 4.77 3.74 2.43
C ALA A 12 5.52 2.49 1.93
N ARG A 13 5.09 1.29 2.33
CA ARG A 13 5.66 0.03 1.85
C ARG A 13 5.51 -0.12 0.34
N LYS A 14 4.32 0.18 -0.23
CA LYS A 14 4.09 0.18 -1.68
C LYS A 14 5.14 1.02 -2.42
N VAL A 15 5.35 2.25 -1.97
CA VAL A 15 6.35 3.17 -2.56
C VAL A 15 7.77 2.59 -2.45
N ARG A 16 8.15 2.05 -1.28
CA ARG A 16 9.47 1.45 -1.05
C ARG A 16 9.71 0.21 -1.92
N VAL A 17 8.72 -0.67 -2.03
CA VAL A 17 8.81 -1.84 -2.92
C VAL A 17 9.00 -1.40 -4.36
N LEU A 18 8.18 -0.46 -4.84
CA LEU A 18 8.28 0.05 -6.20
C LEU A 18 9.64 0.71 -6.47
N ALA A 19 10.15 1.52 -5.54
CA ALA A 19 11.48 2.14 -5.66
C ALA A 19 12.58 1.08 -5.80
N LEU A 20 12.56 0.02 -4.96
CA LEU A 20 13.52 -1.08 -5.03
C LEU A 20 13.42 -1.86 -6.35
N GLU A 21 12.23 -2.13 -6.86
CA GLU A 21 12.03 -2.79 -8.16
C GLU A 21 12.52 -1.93 -9.33
N LEU A 22 12.51 -0.61 -9.19
CA LEU A 22 13.07 0.34 -10.14
C LEU A 22 14.58 0.56 -9.98
N GLY A 23 15.22 -0.04 -8.97
CA GLY A 23 16.63 0.18 -8.65
C GLY A 23 16.94 1.58 -8.10
N LEU A 24 15.95 2.26 -7.55
CA LEU A 24 16.11 3.59 -6.96
C LEU A 24 16.48 3.49 -5.47
N ASP A 25 17.49 4.25 -5.07
CA ASP A 25 17.78 4.48 -3.65
C ASP A 25 16.82 5.52 -3.09
N LEU A 26 15.93 5.09 -2.20
CA LEU A 26 14.92 5.94 -1.57
C LEU A 26 14.92 5.73 -0.06
N PRO A 27 15.72 6.52 0.69
CA PRO A 27 15.75 6.46 2.14
C PRO A 27 14.37 6.71 2.76
N LEU A 28 13.99 5.86 3.73
CA LEU A 28 12.81 6.08 4.56
C LEU A 28 13.20 6.88 5.80
N GLU A 29 12.59 8.03 5.96
CA GLU A 29 12.61 8.78 7.22
C GLU A 29 11.32 8.48 7.99
N THR A 30 11.48 7.80 9.12
CA THR A 30 10.34 7.42 9.95
C THR A 30 9.79 8.63 10.70
N VAL A 31 8.51 8.91 10.49
CA VAL A 31 7.81 10.02 11.16
C VAL A 31 6.58 9.50 11.91
N ALA A 32 6.38 10.04 13.10
CA ALA A 32 5.18 9.83 13.89
C ALA A 32 4.09 10.82 13.42
N THR A 33 3.08 10.35 12.72
CA THR A 33 2.05 11.22 12.10
C THR A 33 1.34 12.13 13.09
N ALA A 34 1.15 11.66 14.34
CA ALA A 34 0.45 12.42 15.37
C ALA A 34 1.27 13.58 15.97
N THR A 35 2.61 13.54 15.88
CA THR A 35 3.49 14.49 16.57
C THR A 35 4.53 15.16 15.67
N SER A 36 4.61 14.76 14.41
CA SER A 36 5.54 15.33 13.45
C SER A 36 5.20 16.79 13.15
N VAL A 37 6.18 17.67 13.28
CA VAL A 37 6.08 19.08 12.88
C VAL A 37 6.39 19.24 11.39
N GLU A 38 7.30 18.43 10.85
CA GLU A 38 7.73 18.49 9.45
C GLU A 38 6.63 17.99 8.50
N LEU A 39 5.91 16.94 8.86
CA LEU A 39 4.94 16.31 7.97
C LEU A 39 3.83 17.28 7.52
N PRO A 40 3.16 18.07 8.38
CA PRO A 40 2.14 19.03 7.93
C PRO A 40 2.70 20.16 7.06
N LEU A 41 3.98 20.49 7.21
CA LEU A 41 4.64 21.51 6.36
C LEU A 41 4.92 20.96 4.96
N ALA A 42 5.22 19.66 4.85
CA ALA A 42 5.48 19.00 3.57
C ALA A 42 4.18 18.53 2.88
N ASN A 43 3.19 18.12 3.66
CA ASN A 43 1.90 17.63 3.19
C ASN A 43 0.78 18.16 4.08
N PRO A 44 -0.04 19.11 3.61
CA PRO A 44 -1.10 19.72 4.41
C PRO A 44 -2.16 18.73 4.90
N LEU A 45 -2.22 17.51 4.33
CA LEU A 45 -3.08 16.43 4.83
C LEU A 45 -2.48 15.71 6.03
N ALA A 46 -1.20 16.01 6.41
CA ALA A 46 -0.46 15.35 7.47
C ALA A 46 -0.45 13.80 7.36
N LYS A 47 -0.40 13.29 6.12
CA LYS A 47 -0.43 11.86 5.81
C LYS A 47 0.90 11.36 5.27
N ILE A 48 1.19 10.11 5.56
CA ILE A 48 2.30 9.35 4.98
C ILE A 48 1.76 8.34 3.96
N PRO A 49 2.54 8.03 2.89
CA PRO A 49 3.85 8.58 2.57
C PRO A 49 3.81 9.98 1.97
N THR A 50 4.90 10.72 2.17
CA THR A 50 5.17 11.99 1.49
C THR A 50 6.60 11.95 0.97
N LEU A 51 6.80 12.20 -0.31
CA LEU A 51 8.12 12.23 -0.95
C LEU A 51 8.67 13.65 -0.92
N LEU A 52 9.81 13.84 -0.26
CA LEU A 52 10.60 15.07 -0.35
C LEU A 52 11.58 14.95 -1.51
N ARG A 53 11.52 15.91 -2.44
CA ARG A 53 12.41 15.99 -3.60
C ARG A 53 13.51 17.00 -3.38
N ASP A 54 14.65 16.81 -4.06
CA ASP A 54 15.77 17.75 -3.99
C ASP A 54 15.53 18.98 -4.87
N ASP A 55 14.71 18.82 -5.92
CA ASP A 55 14.54 19.78 -7.02
C ASP A 55 13.09 20.26 -7.22
N GLY A 56 12.23 20.13 -6.22
CA GLY A 56 10.85 20.57 -6.35
C GLY A 56 9.99 20.40 -5.10
N PRO A 57 8.72 20.77 -5.16
CA PRO A 57 7.81 20.63 -4.03
C PRO A 57 7.59 19.15 -3.67
N PRO A 58 7.22 18.85 -2.41
CA PRO A 58 6.87 17.51 -2.00
C PRO A 58 5.75 16.90 -2.85
N ILE A 59 5.76 15.56 -3.01
CA ILE A 59 4.72 14.80 -3.71
C ILE A 59 4.00 13.89 -2.73
N TYR A 60 2.71 13.79 -2.85
CA TYR A 60 1.77 12.90 -2.17
C TYR A 60 0.49 12.77 -3.04
N ASP A 61 -0.32 11.69 -2.94
CA ASP A 61 -0.18 10.52 -2.08
C ASP A 61 0.60 9.37 -2.75
N SER A 62 0.48 8.16 -2.22
CA SER A 62 1.30 7.03 -2.70
C SER A 62 1.14 6.70 -4.19
N PRO A 63 -0.05 6.76 -4.84
CA PRO A 63 -0.17 6.59 -6.29
C PRO A 63 0.61 7.62 -7.09
N VAL A 64 0.55 8.89 -6.69
CA VAL A 64 1.28 9.97 -7.37
C VAL A 64 2.78 9.80 -7.19
N ILE A 65 3.23 9.40 -6.00
CA ILE A 65 4.65 9.09 -5.75
C ILE A 65 5.10 7.92 -6.64
N CYS A 66 4.31 6.86 -6.73
CA CYS A 66 4.62 5.70 -7.56
C CYS A 66 4.73 6.08 -9.05
N ASP A 67 3.80 6.86 -9.58
CA ASP A 67 3.85 7.31 -10.99
C ASP A 67 5.06 8.23 -11.24
N TYR A 68 5.38 9.13 -10.30
CA TYR A 68 6.58 9.98 -10.39
C TYR A 68 7.87 9.16 -10.39
N LEU A 69 8.05 8.22 -9.46
CA LEU A 69 9.25 7.37 -9.39
C LEU A 69 9.38 6.49 -10.64
N ASN A 70 8.26 5.96 -11.12
CA ASN A 70 8.23 5.19 -12.36
C ASN A 70 8.67 6.03 -13.57
N ALA A 71 8.17 7.25 -13.70
CA ALA A 71 8.59 8.17 -14.77
C ALA A 71 10.07 8.53 -14.66
N LEU A 72 10.57 8.80 -13.45
CA LEU A 72 11.98 9.11 -13.19
C LEU A 72 12.92 7.96 -13.60
N ALA A 73 12.49 6.70 -13.42
CA ALA A 73 13.27 5.51 -13.74
C ALA A 73 13.07 4.99 -15.17
N GLY A 74 12.34 5.68 -16.03
CA GLY A 74 12.10 5.27 -17.41
C GLY A 74 10.89 4.38 -17.65
N GLY A 75 10.02 4.21 -16.65
CA GLY A 75 8.64 3.77 -16.88
C GLY A 75 8.40 2.29 -17.12
N ALA A 76 8.80 1.38 -16.21
CA ALA A 76 8.61 -0.07 -16.39
C ALA A 76 7.43 -0.66 -15.61
N LEU A 77 7.03 -0.05 -14.48
CA LEU A 77 6.08 -0.64 -13.53
C LEU A 77 4.67 -0.02 -13.57
N VAL A 78 4.53 1.15 -14.16
CA VAL A 78 3.25 1.80 -14.44
C VAL A 78 3.13 1.93 -15.94
N PRO A 79 2.22 1.22 -16.63
CA PRO A 79 2.06 1.33 -18.09
C PRO A 79 1.77 2.77 -18.51
N ALA A 80 2.39 3.22 -19.60
CA ALA A 80 2.31 4.63 -20.03
C ALA A 80 0.90 5.02 -20.51
N SER A 81 0.15 4.11 -21.14
CA SER A 81 -1.17 4.40 -21.73
C SER A 81 -1.97 3.13 -22.00
N GLY A 82 -3.18 3.31 -22.51
CA GLY A 82 -4.07 2.25 -22.97
C GLY A 82 -4.68 1.43 -21.84
N GLU A 83 -5.30 0.31 -22.22
CA GLU A 83 -6.05 -0.57 -21.30
C GLU A 83 -5.15 -1.15 -20.19
N ALA A 84 -3.89 -1.43 -20.49
CA ALA A 84 -2.92 -1.91 -19.51
C ALA A 84 -2.74 -0.90 -18.35
N ARG A 85 -2.70 0.41 -18.66
CA ARG A 85 -2.62 1.46 -17.63
C ARG A 85 -3.87 1.48 -16.76
N TRP A 86 -5.04 1.47 -17.37
CA TRP A 86 -6.30 1.50 -16.63
C TRP A 86 -6.45 0.30 -15.71
N ARG A 87 -6.07 -0.89 -16.17
CA ARG A 87 -6.07 -2.11 -15.35
C ARG A 87 -5.11 -2.01 -14.17
N ALA A 88 -3.87 -1.56 -14.40
CA ALA A 88 -2.88 -1.41 -13.34
C ALA A 88 -3.32 -0.39 -12.27
N LEU A 89 -3.83 0.77 -12.68
CA LEU A 89 -4.30 1.81 -11.77
C LEU A 89 -5.60 1.42 -11.05
N THR A 90 -6.49 0.67 -11.69
CA THR A 90 -7.71 0.16 -11.05
C THR A 90 -7.37 -0.89 -10.00
N LEU A 91 -6.40 -1.76 -10.28
CA LEU A 91 -5.92 -2.73 -9.30
C LEU A 91 -5.22 -2.04 -8.12
N GLU A 92 -4.41 -1.02 -8.40
CA GLU A 92 -3.81 -0.18 -7.36
C GLU A 92 -4.89 0.48 -6.49
N ALA A 93 -5.90 1.10 -7.09
CA ALA A 93 -7.00 1.74 -6.37
C ALA A 93 -7.81 0.75 -5.52
N LEU A 94 -8.04 -0.48 -6.00
CA LEU A 94 -8.69 -1.53 -5.24
C LEU A 94 -7.87 -1.91 -3.98
N ALA A 95 -6.58 -2.10 -4.16
CA ALA A 95 -5.67 -2.44 -3.06
C ALA A 95 -5.51 -1.29 -2.04
N ASP A 96 -5.41 -0.05 -2.53
CA ASP A 96 -5.37 1.14 -1.66
C ASP A 96 -6.68 1.30 -0.88
N GLY A 97 -7.83 1.06 -1.50
CA GLY A 97 -9.13 1.07 -0.81
C GLY A 97 -9.26 -0.03 0.26
N LEU A 98 -8.67 -1.20 0.03
CA LEU A 98 -8.54 -2.23 1.06
C LEU A 98 -7.69 -1.74 2.23
N CYS A 99 -6.53 -1.13 1.93
CA CYS A 99 -5.65 -0.56 2.94
C CYS A 99 -6.33 0.55 3.74
N ASP A 100 -7.06 1.45 3.09
CA ASP A 100 -7.82 2.52 3.75
C ASP A 100 -8.81 1.95 4.77
N ALA A 101 -9.59 0.94 4.37
CA ALA A 101 -10.54 0.28 5.25
C ALA A 101 -9.83 -0.42 6.43
N ALA A 102 -8.73 -1.12 6.16
CA ALA A 102 -7.98 -1.85 7.18
C ALA A 102 -7.27 -0.89 8.16
N VAL A 103 -6.64 0.18 7.66
CA VAL A 103 -5.99 1.20 8.50
C VAL A 103 -7.01 1.92 9.38
N TRP A 104 -8.16 2.28 8.81
CA TRP A 104 -9.25 2.86 9.59
C TRP A 104 -9.74 1.92 10.69
N ARG A 105 -10.00 0.63 10.35
CA ARG A 105 -10.39 -0.39 11.34
C ARG A 105 -9.36 -0.50 12.46
N ARG A 106 -8.07 -0.55 12.11
CA ARG A 106 -7.00 -0.63 13.10
C ARG A 106 -7.02 0.57 14.05
N GLY A 107 -7.21 1.79 13.53
CA GLY A 107 -7.32 3.00 14.34
C GLY A 107 -8.50 2.94 15.31
N GLU A 108 -9.67 2.51 14.84
CA GLU A 108 -10.86 2.39 15.68
C GLU A 108 -10.72 1.30 16.75
N MET A 109 -10.09 0.16 16.42
CA MET A 109 -9.83 -0.93 17.36
C MET A 109 -8.80 -0.58 18.47
N LEU A 110 -8.03 0.49 18.29
CA LEU A 110 -7.11 1.00 19.33
C LEU A 110 -7.79 1.89 20.36
N ARG A 111 -9.02 2.32 20.11
CA ARG A 111 -9.81 3.09 21.08
C ARG A 111 -10.33 2.18 22.19
N PRO A 112 -10.66 2.73 23.37
CA PRO A 112 -11.38 1.99 24.39
C PRO A 112 -12.62 1.31 23.79
N GLU A 113 -12.88 0.04 24.14
CA GLU A 113 -13.97 -0.76 23.56
C GLU A 113 -15.34 -0.05 23.64
N VAL A 114 -15.61 0.63 24.75
CA VAL A 114 -16.85 1.39 24.99
C VAL A 114 -17.03 2.61 24.06
N GLU A 115 -15.96 3.04 23.41
CA GLU A 115 -15.96 4.16 22.46
C GLU A 115 -15.93 3.71 20.99
N GLN A 116 -15.76 2.40 20.75
CA GLN A 116 -15.66 1.87 19.39
C GLN A 116 -17.03 1.87 18.71
N ASN A 117 -17.06 2.27 17.45
CA ASN A 117 -18.25 2.21 16.62
C ASN A 117 -18.34 0.85 15.92
N ALA A 118 -19.05 -0.10 16.54
CA ALA A 118 -19.22 -1.46 16.01
C ALA A 118 -19.82 -1.49 14.60
N ALA A 119 -20.78 -0.62 14.28
CA ALA A 119 -21.40 -0.58 12.96
C ALA A 119 -20.40 -0.09 11.89
N ALA A 120 -19.56 0.89 12.21
CA ALA A 120 -18.52 1.37 11.32
C ALA A 120 -17.40 0.31 11.15
N LEU A 121 -17.00 -0.39 12.22
CA LEU A 121 -16.06 -1.51 12.14
C LEU A 121 -16.57 -2.61 11.21
N ALA A 122 -17.85 -3.02 11.36
CA ALA A 122 -18.47 -4.01 10.49
C ALA A 122 -18.55 -3.55 9.03
N LYS A 123 -18.88 -2.28 8.80
CA LYS A 123 -18.90 -1.69 7.44
C LYS A 123 -17.53 -1.77 6.77
N GLN A 124 -16.46 -1.40 7.47
CA GLN A 124 -15.11 -1.44 6.92
C GLN A 124 -14.59 -2.88 6.78
N ALA A 125 -14.96 -3.78 7.68
CA ALA A 125 -14.69 -5.22 7.50
C ALA A 125 -15.30 -5.75 6.20
N ALA A 126 -16.55 -5.41 5.91
CA ALA A 126 -17.19 -5.79 4.67
C ALA A 126 -16.55 -5.18 3.41
N VAL A 127 -15.91 -4.02 3.50
CA VAL A 127 -15.09 -3.46 2.41
C VAL A 127 -13.86 -4.33 2.17
N VAL A 128 -13.14 -4.71 3.24
CA VAL A 128 -11.97 -5.59 3.15
C VAL A 128 -12.33 -6.93 2.51
N GLU A 129 -13.42 -7.58 2.94
CA GLU A 129 -13.87 -8.85 2.40
C GLU A 129 -14.18 -8.78 0.89
N ARG A 130 -14.94 -7.76 0.45
CA ARG A 130 -15.25 -7.58 -0.98
C ARG A 130 -14.01 -7.28 -1.81
N ALA A 131 -13.06 -6.53 -1.27
CA ALA A 131 -11.81 -6.24 -1.96
C ALA A 131 -10.95 -7.51 -2.11
N LEU A 132 -10.88 -8.35 -1.06
CA LEU A 132 -10.21 -9.66 -1.12
C LEU A 132 -10.86 -10.59 -2.15
N ASP A 133 -12.19 -10.64 -2.22
CA ASP A 133 -12.92 -11.44 -3.22
C ASP A 133 -12.61 -10.95 -4.65
N ALA A 134 -12.56 -9.65 -4.85
CA ALA A 134 -12.20 -9.07 -6.14
C ALA A 134 -10.74 -9.35 -6.53
N LEU A 135 -9.80 -9.32 -5.57
CA LEU A 135 -8.41 -9.71 -5.80
C LEU A 135 -8.28 -11.21 -6.12
N GLU A 136 -8.98 -12.08 -5.40
CA GLU A 136 -9.02 -13.53 -5.67
C GLU A 136 -9.51 -13.82 -7.09
N ALA A 137 -10.59 -13.15 -7.52
CA ALA A 137 -11.18 -13.36 -8.84
C ALA A 137 -10.25 -12.97 -10.00
N GLN A 138 -9.35 -12.00 -9.80
CA GLN A 138 -8.51 -11.47 -10.88
C GLN A 138 -7.02 -11.82 -10.76
N VAL A 139 -6.58 -12.51 -9.70
CA VAL A 139 -5.16 -12.80 -9.45
C VAL A 139 -4.47 -13.57 -10.59
N GLU A 140 -5.21 -14.38 -11.34
CA GLU A 140 -4.69 -15.11 -12.51
C GLU A 140 -4.28 -14.18 -13.66
N THR A 141 -4.77 -12.95 -13.66
CA THR A 141 -4.39 -11.91 -14.63
C THR A 141 -3.11 -11.16 -14.24
N PHE A 142 -2.54 -11.45 -13.06
CA PHE A 142 -1.30 -10.85 -12.56
C PHE A 142 -0.10 -11.49 -13.28
N THR A 143 0.19 -11.01 -14.48
CA THR A 143 1.25 -11.55 -15.33
C THR A 143 2.59 -10.84 -15.15
N SER A 144 2.61 -9.74 -14.40
CA SER A 144 3.76 -8.90 -14.09
C SER A 144 3.84 -8.61 -12.60
N PHE A 145 4.83 -7.84 -12.19
CA PHE A 145 4.90 -7.29 -10.83
C PHE A 145 4.98 -5.76 -10.94
N GLY A 146 3.92 -5.16 -11.50
CA GLY A 146 3.75 -3.72 -11.64
C GLY A 146 3.09 -3.08 -10.44
N VAL A 147 2.73 -1.80 -10.56
CA VAL A 147 2.19 -1.00 -9.45
C VAL A 147 0.95 -1.61 -8.80
N GLY A 148 0.05 -2.18 -9.60
CA GLY A 148 -1.17 -2.81 -9.08
C GLY A 148 -0.88 -4.07 -8.26
N GLU A 149 0.00 -4.95 -8.76
CA GLU A 149 0.40 -6.18 -8.06
C GLU A 149 1.23 -5.88 -6.81
N ILE A 150 2.07 -4.85 -6.84
CA ILE A 150 2.81 -4.35 -5.67
C ILE A 150 1.82 -3.85 -4.62
N ALA A 151 0.84 -3.05 -5.00
CA ALA A 151 -0.19 -2.55 -4.11
C ALA A 151 -0.99 -3.70 -3.47
N ALA A 152 -1.45 -4.66 -4.28
CA ALA A 152 -2.18 -5.83 -3.80
C ALA A 152 -1.35 -6.67 -2.81
N ALA A 153 -0.07 -6.92 -3.11
CA ALA A 153 0.84 -7.64 -2.22
C ALA A 153 1.06 -6.91 -0.89
N CYS A 154 1.22 -5.59 -0.92
CA CYS A 154 1.36 -4.77 0.30
C CYS A 154 0.08 -4.77 1.13
N ALA A 155 -1.09 -4.76 0.47
CA ALA A 155 -2.39 -4.77 1.15
C ALA A 155 -2.64 -6.08 1.91
N VAL A 156 -2.44 -7.24 1.27
CA VAL A 156 -2.64 -8.53 1.96
C VAL A 156 -1.57 -8.77 3.04
N ALA A 157 -0.35 -8.29 2.82
CA ALA A 157 0.69 -8.33 3.86
C ALA A 157 0.34 -7.47 5.09
N TYR A 158 -0.34 -6.35 4.89
CA TYR A 158 -0.82 -5.53 5.99
C TYR A 158 -1.91 -6.23 6.81
N LEU A 159 -2.78 -7.00 6.15
CA LEU A 159 -3.76 -7.84 6.84
C LEU A 159 -3.07 -8.90 7.70
N ASP A 160 -2.06 -9.59 7.17
CA ASP A 160 -1.27 -10.55 7.95
C ASP A 160 -0.62 -9.91 9.18
N PHE A 161 -0.10 -8.70 9.02
CA PHE A 161 0.59 -7.98 10.10
C PHE A 161 -0.36 -7.47 11.19
N ARG A 162 -1.54 -6.98 10.82
CA ARG A 162 -2.44 -6.29 11.76
C ARG A 162 -3.69 -7.09 12.15
N PHE A 163 -4.08 -8.06 11.33
CA PHE A 163 -5.31 -8.82 11.46
C PHE A 163 -5.06 -10.33 11.41
N ALA A 164 -3.97 -10.80 12.06
CA ALA A 164 -3.59 -12.21 12.08
C ALA A 164 -4.69 -13.14 12.63
N ALA A 165 -5.58 -12.62 13.48
CA ALA A 165 -6.74 -13.35 14.00
C ALA A 165 -7.90 -13.50 12.98
N GLU A 166 -7.84 -12.78 11.86
CA GLU A 166 -8.81 -12.79 10.77
C GLU A 166 -8.15 -13.36 9.49
N PRO A 167 -7.84 -14.66 9.40
CA PRO A 167 -7.06 -15.22 8.30
C PRO A 167 -7.84 -15.20 6.99
N TRP A 168 -7.33 -14.49 6.00
CA TRP A 168 -7.93 -14.34 4.67
C TRP A 168 -7.58 -15.49 3.70
N ARG A 169 -6.46 -16.19 3.92
CA ARG A 169 -5.93 -17.22 3.00
C ARG A 169 -6.83 -18.42 2.79
N PRO A 170 -7.50 -19.00 3.82
CA PRO A 170 -8.29 -20.21 3.64
C PRO A 170 -9.43 -20.06 2.64
N THR A 171 -9.96 -18.85 2.50
CA THR A 171 -11.09 -18.54 1.61
C THR A 171 -10.65 -17.94 0.27
N ARG A 172 -9.34 -17.62 0.08
CA ARG A 172 -8.77 -17.01 -1.14
C ARG A 172 -7.47 -17.72 -1.54
N PRO A 173 -7.56 -18.99 -1.96
CA PRO A 173 -6.37 -19.82 -2.21
C PRO A 173 -5.53 -19.36 -3.41
N LYS A 174 -6.14 -18.79 -4.46
CA LYS A 174 -5.39 -18.28 -5.62
C LYS A 174 -4.61 -17.03 -5.25
N LEU A 175 -5.21 -16.10 -4.54
CA LEU A 175 -4.55 -14.91 -4.02
C LEU A 175 -3.42 -15.28 -3.06
N ALA A 176 -3.64 -16.28 -2.20
CA ALA A 176 -2.63 -16.79 -1.29
C ALA A 176 -1.42 -17.36 -2.04
N ALA A 177 -1.65 -18.16 -3.09
CA ALA A 177 -0.57 -18.70 -3.93
C ALA A 177 0.14 -17.59 -4.73
N GLY A 178 -0.59 -16.61 -5.24
CA GLY A 178 -0.04 -15.44 -5.91
C GLY A 178 0.85 -14.63 -4.99
N TYR A 179 0.38 -14.32 -3.79
CA TYR A 179 1.14 -13.59 -2.78
C TYR A 179 2.39 -14.37 -2.34
N ALA A 180 2.31 -15.66 -2.11
CA ALA A 180 3.45 -16.48 -1.73
C ALA A 180 4.60 -16.38 -2.74
N ARG A 181 4.31 -16.35 -4.04
CA ARG A 181 5.33 -16.16 -5.09
C ARG A 181 6.01 -14.79 -5.02
N VAL A 182 5.20 -13.72 -4.89
CA VAL A 182 5.76 -12.35 -4.93
C VAL A 182 6.42 -11.96 -3.61
N SER A 183 6.01 -12.55 -2.48
CA SER A 183 6.62 -12.30 -1.17
C SER A 183 8.08 -12.75 -1.09
N GLU A 184 8.52 -13.67 -1.98
CA GLU A 184 9.91 -14.10 -2.07
C GLU A 184 10.84 -13.08 -2.74
N ARG A 185 10.31 -12.04 -3.39
CA ARG A 185 11.12 -10.99 -4.02
C ARG A 185 11.95 -10.23 -2.98
N ALA A 186 13.16 -9.85 -3.37
CA ALA A 186 14.07 -9.11 -2.49
C ALA A 186 13.46 -7.81 -1.95
N SER A 187 12.72 -7.09 -2.81
CA SER A 187 12.00 -5.85 -2.45
C SER A 187 10.94 -6.06 -1.37
N MET A 188 10.19 -7.17 -1.45
CA MET A 188 9.16 -7.51 -0.47
C MET A 188 9.76 -7.92 0.88
N LYS A 189 10.86 -8.68 0.85
CA LYS A 189 11.61 -9.10 2.06
C LYS A 189 12.27 -7.92 2.75
N ALA A 190 12.91 -7.03 1.99
CA ALA A 190 13.59 -5.85 2.53
C ALA A 190 12.64 -4.80 3.14
N THR A 191 11.34 -4.91 2.88
CA THR A 191 10.34 -3.96 3.35
C THR A 191 9.29 -4.59 4.28
N THR A 192 9.53 -5.80 4.78
CA THR A 192 8.62 -6.46 5.73
C THR A 192 8.33 -5.53 6.92
N PRO A 193 7.06 -5.30 7.28
CA PRO A 193 6.72 -4.46 8.43
C PRO A 193 7.13 -5.15 9.73
N ASP A 194 7.62 -4.36 10.67
CA ASP A 194 8.06 -4.71 12.02
C ASP A 194 7.29 -3.92 13.10
#